data_e10e5289fbc74d830e2978f3b3ac2c78
#
_entry.id   e10e5289fbc74d830e2978f3b3ac2c78
#
_cell.length_a   1.000
_cell.length_b   1.000
_cell.length_c   1.000
_cell.angle_alpha   90.00
_cell.angle_beta   90.00
_cell.angle_gamma   90.00
#
_symmetry.space_group_name_H-M   'P 1'
#
loop_
_entity.id
_entity.type
_entity.pdbx_description
1 polymer ?
#
loop_
_entity_poly.entity_id
_entity_poly.type
_entity_poly.pdbx_seq_one_letter_code
_entity_poly.pdbx_strand_id
1 'polypeptide(L)'
;MLLFKKIMILFLIFIGIMALSTFLFLRQPQFGKAPSGERLQRILNSPHYKNGRFDNLNSTPQLAEDTSMPEVMFRFLFGKSPNKIPQQAFKFEKTDLKSLDPNENVFIWMGHSSYFLQIDGKKILVDPVFSGNASPLSFTAKAFEGTDLYTTNDFPELDYLIITHDHWDHLDYETVKKLRPKVKHVITGLGTAEHLEFWNYDPKKIIELDWKESADLRSGFKVYCEPTRHFSGRGLKRDQAIWASFVFETPNQRVYIGGDSGYDDHFKKIGEKYRSFDLAILENGQYNKDWRYIHMMPGENIKAMEDLNAKRLIPVHNSKFALATHPWKEPHEKIMEFNIENKRILTPKIGEKTNYLNDDENYDQW
;
A
#
# COMPACT_ATOMS: atom_id res chain seq x y z
N MET A 1 -19.06 -2.62 -52.59
CA MET A 1 -18.75 -1.24 -52.16
C MET A 1 -19.73 -0.72 -51.05
N LEU A 2 -21.03 -0.84 -51.18
CA LEU A 2 -22.01 -0.34 -50.18
C LEU A 2 -21.93 -1.09 -48.83
N LEU A 3 -21.79 -2.43 -48.85
CA LEU A 3 -21.66 -3.25 -47.65
C LEU A 3 -20.37 -2.91 -46.88
N PHE A 4 -19.25 -2.73 -47.57
CA PHE A 4 -17.99 -2.35 -46.94
C PHE A 4 -18.09 -0.96 -46.26
N LYS A 5 -18.73 0.02 -46.91
CA LYS A 5 -19.00 1.35 -46.31
C LYS A 5 -19.84 1.23 -45.05
N LYS A 6 -20.88 0.39 -45.03
CA LYS A 6 -21.73 0.17 -43.84
C LYS A 6 -20.94 -0.48 -42.70
N ILE A 7 -20.14 -1.51 -42.98
CA ILE A 7 -19.28 -2.17 -41.98
C ILE A 7 -18.27 -1.16 -41.39
N MET A 8 -17.63 -0.37 -42.24
CA MET A 8 -16.70 0.66 -41.80
C MET A 8 -17.38 1.72 -40.90
N ILE A 9 -18.58 2.18 -41.24
CA ILE A 9 -19.34 3.12 -40.41
C ILE A 9 -19.70 2.51 -39.05
N LEU A 10 -20.17 1.26 -39.01
CA LEU A 10 -20.49 0.56 -37.78
C LEU A 10 -19.23 0.38 -36.89
N PHE A 11 -18.10 0.06 -37.50
CA PHE A 11 -16.81 -0.05 -36.80
C PHE A 11 -16.37 1.29 -36.21
N LEU A 12 -16.47 2.38 -36.94
CA LEU A 12 -16.15 3.74 -36.44
C LEU A 12 -17.11 4.16 -35.31
N ILE A 13 -18.40 3.87 -35.43
CA ILE A 13 -19.37 4.10 -34.35
C ILE A 13 -18.98 3.29 -33.11
N PHE A 14 -18.63 2.01 -33.24
CA PHE A 14 -18.18 1.17 -32.16
C PHE A 14 -16.94 1.73 -31.47
N ILE A 15 -15.92 2.16 -32.22
CA ILE A 15 -14.74 2.83 -31.68
C ILE A 15 -15.14 4.11 -30.93
N GLY A 16 -16.03 4.92 -31.50
CA GLY A 16 -16.51 6.14 -30.86
C GLY A 16 -17.21 5.86 -29.51
N ILE A 17 -18.07 4.84 -29.47
CA ILE A 17 -18.74 4.41 -28.22
C ILE A 17 -17.72 3.90 -27.20
N MET A 18 -16.76 3.09 -27.62
CA MET A 18 -15.71 2.60 -26.73
C MET A 18 -14.85 3.73 -26.16
N ALA A 19 -14.45 4.68 -27.00
CA ALA A 19 -13.69 5.87 -26.58
C ALA A 19 -14.48 6.73 -25.58
N LEU A 20 -15.76 7.00 -25.87
CA LEU A 20 -16.64 7.75 -24.97
C LEU A 20 -16.85 7.00 -23.64
N SER A 21 -17.11 5.71 -23.68
CA SER A 21 -17.28 4.88 -22.48
C SER A 21 -16.03 4.88 -21.62
N THR A 22 -14.85 4.72 -22.22
CA THR A 22 -13.55 4.80 -21.51
C THR A 22 -13.35 6.18 -20.91
N PHE A 23 -13.65 7.24 -21.64
CA PHE A 23 -13.53 8.61 -21.16
C PHE A 23 -14.45 8.87 -19.95
N LEU A 24 -15.72 8.44 -20.02
CA LEU A 24 -16.67 8.57 -18.91
C LEU A 24 -16.26 7.73 -17.70
N PHE A 25 -15.77 6.52 -17.95
CA PHE A 25 -15.27 5.64 -16.91
C PHE A 25 -14.10 6.27 -16.16
N LEU A 26 -13.10 6.80 -16.86
CA LEU A 26 -11.93 7.45 -16.26
C LEU A 26 -12.24 8.76 -15.53
N ARG A 27 -13.46 9.31 -15.71
CA ARG A 27 -13.95 10.48 -14.96
C ARG A 27 -14.73 10.13 -13.70
N GLN A 28 -14.91 8.86 -13.40
CA GLN A 28 -15.57 8.46 -12.16
C GLN A 28 -14.75 8.86 -10.94
N PRO A 29 -15.42 9.20 -9.81
CA PRO A 29 -14.75 9.77 -8.63
C PRO A 29 -13.60 8.94 -8.08
N GLN A 30 -13.67 7.61 -8.17
CA GLN A 30 -12.62 6.73 -7.65
C GLN A 30 -11.25 6.92 -8.32
N PHE A 31 -11.20 7.49 -9.53
CA PHE A 31 -9.92 7.83 -10.18
C PHE A 31 -9.24 9.04 -9.55
N GLY A 32 -9.97 9.80 -8.72
CA GLY A 32 -9.44 10.98 -8.05
C GLY A 32 -9.22 12.14 -8.99
N LYS A 33 -8.25 12.99 -8.67
CA LYS A 33 -7.93 14.20 -9.43
C LYS A 33 -6.41 14.37 -9.50
N ALA A 34 -5.91 14.77 -10.66
CA ALA A 34 -4.49 15.11 -10.82
C ALA A 34 -4.14 16.39 -10.05
N PRO A 35 -2.92 16.51 -9.49
CA PRO A 35 -2.46 17.70 -8.78
C PRO A 35 -2.63 18.97 -9.61
N SER A 36 -3.06 20.05 -8.94
CA SER A 36 -3.31 21.35 -9.57
C SER A 36 -2.92 22.50 -8.61
N GLY A 37 -2.92 23.76 -9.11
CA GLY A 37 -2.69 24.95 -8.31
C GLY A 37 -1.35 24.94 -7.55
N GLU A 38 -1.37 25.34 -6.28
CA GLU A 38 -0.18 25.42 -5.43
C GLU A 38 0.50 24.07 -5.22
N ARG A 39 -0.28 22.98 -5.12
CA ARG A 39 0.28 21.62 -4.99
C ARG A 39 1.07 21.24 -6.23
N LEU A 40 0.58 21.53 -7.43
CA LEU A 40 1.35 21.30 -8.65
C LEU A 40 2.65 22.11 -8.65
N GLN A 41 2.64 23.37 -8.19
CA GLN A 41 3.87 24.16 -8.08
C GLN A 41 4.86 23.54 -7.09
N ARG A 42 4.38 23.04 -5.95
CA ARG A 42 5.22 22.30 -4.99
C ARG A 42 5.82 21.04 -5.62
N ILE A 43 5.05 20.29 -6.39
CA ILE A 43 5.51 19.09 -7.14
C ILE A 43 6.58 19.49 -8.16
N LEU A 44 6.36 20.54 -8.96
CA LEU A 44 7.32 21.01 -9.96
C LEU A 44 8.65 21.48 -9.34
N ASN A 45 8.63 21.91 -8.09
CA ASN A 45 9.81 22.33 -7.32
C ASN A 45 10.48 21.17 -6.56
N SER A 46 9.87 19.99 -6.51
CA SER A 46 10.47 18.82 -5.88
C SER A 46 11.71 18.36 -6.66
N PRO A 47 12.85 18.08 -5.98
CA PRO A 47 14.05 17.55 -6.63
C PRO A 47 13.83 16.14 -7.21
N HIS A 48 12.72 15.48 -6.83
CA HIS A 48 12.35 14.13 -7.23
C HIS A 48 11.41 14.12 -8.44
N TYR A 49 10.88 15.29 -8.85
CA TYR A 49 9.99 15.40 -10.00
C TYR A 49 10.77 15.86 -11.24
N LYS A 50 10.90 14.98 -12.24
CA LYS A 50 11.69 15.22 -13.45
C LYS A 50 10.93 14.75 -14.68
N ASN A 51 11.06 15.45 -15.79
CA ASN A 51 10.44 15.05 -17.07
C ASN A 51 8.91 14.82 -16.96
N GLY A 52 8.22 15.58 -16.10
CA GLY A 52 6.78 15.51 -15.94
C GLY A 52 6.26 14.36 -15.05
N ARG A 53 7.13 13.74 -14.25
CA ARG A 53 6.80 12.66 -13.31
C ARG A 53 7.78 12.61 -12.12
N PHE A 54 7.37 11.95 -11.04
CA PHE A 54 8.31 11.54 -10.00
C PHE A 54 9.15 10.35 -10.49
N ASP A 55 10.42 10.34 -10.15
CA ASP A 55 11.35 9.26 -10.46
C ASP A 55 11.92 8.65 -9.17
N ASN A 56 12.21 7.35 -9.18
CA ASN A 56 12.93 6.66 -8.09
C ASN A 56 14.35 7.24 -7.93
N LEU A 57 14.92 7.07 -6.72
CA LEU A 57 16.30 7.51 -6.45
C LEU A 57 17.32 6.80 -7.34
N ASN A 58 17.10 5.50 -7.58
CA ASN A 58 17.89 4.68 -8.46
C ASN A 58 17.07 4.22 -9.67
N SER A 59 17.71 3.90 -10.77
CA SER A 59 17.04 3.37 -11.97
C SER A 59 16.14 2.19 -11.61
N THR A 60 14.86 2.31 -11.91
CA THR A 60 13.85 1.32 -11.56
C THR A 60 12.95 1.05 -12.75
N PRO A 61 13.37 0.18 -13.67
CA PRO A 61 12.48 -0.26 -14.73
C PRO A 61 11.29 -1.01 -14.11
N GLN A 62 10.08 -0.70 -14.57
CA GLN A 62 8.85 -1.39 -14.07
C GLN A 62 8.81 -2.86 -14.47
N LEU A 63 9.48 -3.24 -15.54
CA LEU A 63 9.64 -4.62 -16.00
C LEU A 63 11.12 -4.97 -16.04
N ALA A 64 11.43 -6.25 -15.78
CA ALA A 64 12.77 -6.80 -15.94
C ALA A 64 13.23 -6.68 -17.40
N GLU A 65 14.55 -6.61 -17.60
CA GLU A 65 15.19 -6.31 -18.90
C GLU A 65 14.77 -7.25 -20.03
N ASP A 66 14.54 -8.53 -19.71
CA ASP A 66 14.16 -9.56 -20.70
C ASP A 66 12.64 -9.76 -20.79
N THR A 67 11.84 -8.79 -20.37
CA THR A 67 10.40 -8.94 -20.25
C THR A 67 9.67 -7.80 -20.96
N SER A 68 8.60 -8.13 -21.70
CA SER A 68 7.74 -7.14 -22.35
C SER A 68 6.33 -7.11 -21.73
N MET A 69 5.66 -5.94 -21.76
CA MET A 69 4.30 -5.81 -21.25
C MET A 69 3.28 -6.78 -21.89
N PRO A 70 3.29 -7.03 -23.22
CA PRO A 70 2.42 -8.03 -23.83
C PRO A 70 2.64 -9.45 -23.29
N GLU A 71 3.89 -9.85 -23.03
CA GLU A 71 4.21 -11.16 -22.44
C GLU A 71 3.72 -11.28 -21.00
N VAL A 72 3.93 -10.23 -20.18
CA VAL A 72 3.40 -10.18 -18.80
C VAL A 72 1.89 -10.31 -18.82
N MET A 73 1.22 -9.52 -19.67
CA MET A 73 -0.24 -9.57 -19.79
C MET A 73 -0.73 -10.94 -20.24
N PHE A 74 -0.06 -11.55 -21.21
CA PHE A 74 -0.39 -12.90 -21.67
C PHE A 74 -0.22 -13.93 -20.55
N ARG A 75 0.91 -13.90 -19.81
CA ARG A 75 1.14 -14.78 -18.67
C ARG A 75 0.12 -14.56 -17.55
N PHE A 76 -0.22 -13.32 -17.28
CA PHE A 76 -1.20 -12.99 -16.24
C PHE A 76 -2.62 -13.50 -16.56
N LEU A 77 -3.03 -13.41 -17.83
CA LEU A 77 -4.36 -13.82 -18.30
C LEU A 77 -4.47 -15.32 -18.57
N PHE A 78 -3.43 -15.94 -19.12
CA PHE A 78 -3.46 -17.31 -19.64
C PHE A 78 -2.46 -18.25 -18.96
N GLY A 79 -1.54 -17.72 -18.15
CA GLY A 79 -0.56 -18.52 -17.42
C GLY A 79 -1.21 -19.37 -16.34
N LYS A 80 -0.67 -20.56 -16.12
CA LYS A 80 -1.11 -21.42 -14.99
C LYS A 80 -0.45 -20.89 -13.71
N SER A 81 -1.26 -20.41 -12.77
CA SER A 81 -0.83 -20.00 -11.44
C SER A 81 -1.59 -20.85 -10.40
N PRO A 82 -1.06 -22.03 -10.06
CA PRO A 82 -1.73 -22.93 -9.13
C PRO A 82 -1.79 -22.28 -7.73
N ASN A 83 -2.89 -22.51 -7.03
CA ASN A 83 -3.10 -22.03 -5.66
C ASN A 83 -2.94 -20.50 -5.48
N LYS A 84 -3.19 -19.70 -6.53
CA LYS A 84 -3.13 -18.24 -6.47
C LYS A 84 -4.20 -17.67 -5.51
N ILE A 85 -5.33 -18.36 -5.39
CA ILE A 85 -6.45 -18.02 -4.53
C ILE A 85 -6.69 -19.20 -3.58
N PRO A 86 -7.01 -18.96 -2.29
CA PRO A 86 -7.38 -19.99 -1.35
C PRO A 86 -8.60 -20.81 -1.84
N GLN A 87 -8.58 -22.13 -1.63
CA GLN A 87 -9.69 -22.99 -2.02
C GLN A 87 -10.85 -22.97 -1.01
N GLN A 88 -10.59 -22.50 0.21
CA GLN A 88 -11.58 -22.39 1.29
C GLN A 88 -11.57 -20.96 1.85
N ALA A 89 -12.74 -20.52 2.30
CA ALA A 89 -12.87 -19.26 3.00
C ALA A 89 -12.07 -19.25 4.30
N PHE A 90 -11.42 -18.14 4.57
CA PHE A 90 -10.76 -17.95 5.85
C PHE A 90 -11.78 -17.77 6.98
N LYS A 91 -11.43 -18.28 8.16
CA LYS A 91 -12.16 -18.06 9.40
C LYS A 91 -11.23 -17.42 10.40
N PHE A 92 -11.37 -16.12 10.56
CA PHE A 92 -10.57 -15.34 11.49
C PHE A 92 -11.43 -14.85 12.66
N GLU A 93 -10.80 -14.65 13.81
CA GLU A 93 -11.39 -13.96 14.94
C GLU A 93 -11.19 -12.45 14.79
N LYS A 94 -12.25 -11.70 15.06
CA LYS A 94 -12.23 -10.25 14.91
C LYS A 94 -12.01 -9.58 16.25
N THR A 95 -10.90 -8.88 16.40
CA THR A 95 -10.67 -8.01 17.56
C THR A 95 -11.62 -6.80 17.51
N ASP A 96 -12.28 -6.49 18.62
CA ASP A 96 -13.05 -5.25 18.77
C ASP A 96 -12.12 -4.07 19.01
N LEU A 97 -11.94 -3.25 17.98
CA LEU A 97 -11.04 -2.08 18.00
C LEU A 97 -11.50 -0.98 18.96
N LYS A 98 -12.79 -0.97 19.33
CA LYS A 98 -13.37 0.05 20.23
C LYS A 98 -13.16 -0.28 21.69
N SER A 99 -12.91 -1.55 22.01
CA SER A 99 -12.70 -2.04 23.37
C SER A 99 -11.22 -2.13 23.77
N LEU A 100 -10.29 -1.76 22.88
CA LEU A 100 -8.86 -1.79 23.19
C LEU A 100 -8.51 -0.83 24.32
N ASP A 101 -7.69 -1.30 25.27
CA ASP A 101 -7.13 -0.42 26.31
C ASP A 101 -6.24 0.65 25.64
N PRO A 102 -6.46 1.94 25.88
CA PRO A 102 -5.66 3.01 25.30
C PRO A 102 -4.16 2.95 25.61
N ASN A 103 -3.78 2.25 26.68
CA ASN A 103 -2.38 2.10 27.12
C ASN A 103 -1.65 0.95 26.42
N GLU A 104 -2.37 0.08 25.72
CA GLU A 104 -1.74 -1.02 25.01
C GLU A 104 -1.12 -0.55 23.68
N ASN A 105 0.03 -1.12 23.34
CA ASN A 105 0.67 -1.00 22.03
C ASN A 105 0.34 -2.26 21.23
N VAL A 106 -0.56 -2.14 20.25
CA VAL A 106 -1.06 -3.29 19.49
C VAL A 106 -1.06 -3.02 18.00
N PHE A 107 -0.78 -4.08 17.25
CA PHE A 107 -0.95 -4.15 15.81
C PHE A 107 -2.07 -5.13 15.49
N ILE A 108 -2.93 -4.78 14.54
CA ILE A 108 -4.01 -5.65 14.06
C ILE A 108 -4.00 -5.62 12.54
N TRP A 109 -3.59 -6.75 11.95
CA TRP A 109 -3.58 -6.88 10.51
C TRP A 109 -4.99 -7.07 9.94
N MET A 110 -5.29 -6.43 8.83
CA MET A 110 -6.60 -6.48 8.16
C MET A 110 -6.52 -7.08 6.75
N GLY A 111 -5.39 -7.76 6.48
CA GLY A 111 -5.07 -8.33 5.19
C GLY A 111 -4.46 -7.33 4.21
N HIS A 112 -3.65 -7.83 3.29
CA HIS A 112 -2.85 -7.04 2.38
C HIS A 112 -1.99 -6.00 3.12
N SER A 113 -1.99 -4.74 2.69
CA SER A 113 -1.27 -3.65 3.36
C SER A 113 -2.13 -2.86 4.36
N SER A 114 -3.37 -3.32 4.61
CA SER A 114 -4.26 -2.66 5.56
C SER A 114 -4.00 -3.14 6.99
N TYR A 115 -3.75 -2.21 7.91
CA TYR A 115 -3.61 -2.54 9.33
C TYR A 115 -3.93 -1.37 10.24
N PHE A 116 -4.35 -1.72 11.46
CA PHE A 116 -4.54 -0.79 12.56
C PHE A 116 -3.36 -0.91 13.52
N LEU A 117 -2.80 0.21 13.91
CA LEU A 117 -1.72 0.32 14.89
C LEU A 117 -2.17 1.25 16.01
N GLN A 118 -2.20 0.76 17.25
CA GLN A 118 -2.29 1.60 18.43
C GLN A 118 -0.91 1.68 19.08
N ILE A 119 -0.38 2.88 19.23
CA ILE A 119 0.97 3.15 19.72
C ILE A 119 0.98 4.40 20.60
N ASP A 120 1.42 4.25 21.86
CA ASP A 120 1.47 5.33 22.86
C ASP A 120 0.16 6.15 22.90
N GLY A 121 -0.97 5.45 22.89
CA GLY A 121 -2.32 6.02 22.95
C GLY A 121 -2.82 6.64 21.64
N LYS A 122 -2.05 6.60 20.53
CA LYS A 122 -2.49 7.05 19.21
C LYS A 122 -3.04 5.91 18.38
N LYS A 123 -4.13 6.14 17.69
CA LYS A 123 -4.81 5.19 16.81
C LYS A 123 -4.54 5.55 15.37
N ILE A 124 -3.85 4.68 14.67
CA ILE A 124 -3.38 4.85 13.31
C ILE A 124 -3.98 3.75 12.44
N LEU A 125 -4.50 4.12 11.28
CA LEU A 125 -4.92 3.19 10.24
C LEU A 125 -4.08 3.43 9.00
N VAL A 126 -3.54 2.37 8.41
CA VAL A 126 -2.65 2.45 7.25
C VAL A 126 -3.29 1.72 6.08
N ASP A 127 -3.26 2.35 4.91
CA ASP A 127 -3.67 1.83 3.60
C ASP A 127 -4.97 1.00 3.62
N PRO A 128 -6.08 1.54 4.11
CA PRO A 128 -7.30 0.76 4.32
C PRO A 128 -8.02 0.46 3.00
N VAL A 129 -8.21 -0.82 2.69
CA VAL A 129 -8.97 -1.32 1.54
C VAL A 129 -10.04 -2.31 2.00
N PHE A 130 -11.28 -1.84 2.14
CA PHE A 130 -12.42 -2.58 2.69
C PHE A 130 -13.65 -2.58 1.78
N SER A 131 -13.50 -2.18 0.50
CA SER A 131 -14.58 -2.23 -0.49
C SER A 131 -14.74 -3.59 -1.16
N GLY A 132 -13.88 -4.57 -0.82
CA GLY A 132 -13.94 -5.93 -1.34
C GLY A 132 -13.14 -6.17 -2.63
N ASN A 133 -12.45 -5.15 -3.15
CA ASN A 133 -11.59 -5.27 -4.32
C ASN A 133 -10.49 -4.21 -4.36
N ALA A 134 -9.39 -4.53 -5.01
CA ALA A 134 -8.21 -3.67 -5.19
C ALA A 134 -8.08 -3.22 -6.67
N SER A 135 -9.16 -2.71 -7.25
CA SER A 135 -9.22 -2.35 -8.69
C SER A 135 -10.31 -1.33 -8.95
N PRO A 136 -10.20 -0.49 -10.01
CA PRO A 136 -11.29 0.39 -10.43
C PRO A 136 -12.54 -0.36 -10.90
N LEU A 137 -12.42 -1.66 -11.22
CA LEU A 137 -13.50 -2.53 -11.65
C LEU A 137 -13.86 -3.49 -10.51
N SER A 138 -15.04 -3.35 -9.92
CA SER A 138 -15.47 -4.10 -8.72
C SER A 138 -15.50 -5.62 -8.87
N PHE A 139 -15.44 -6.15 -10.09
CA PHE A 139 -15.42 -7.58 -10.37
C PHE A 139 -14.01 -8.16 -10.56
N THR A 140 -12.96 -7.33 -10.51
CA THR A 140 -11.55 -7.74 -10.63
C THR A 140 -10.81 -7.55 -9.31
N ALA A 141 -9.67 -8.21 -9.12
CA ALA A 141 -8.84 -8.14 -7.91
C ALA A 141 -9.67 -8.23 -6.61
N LYS A 142 -10.61 -9.17 -6.57
CA LYS A 142 -11.49 -9.37 -5.40
C LYS A 142 -10.72 -9.88 -4.21
N ALA A 143 -11.15 -9.44 -3.04
CA ALA A 143 -10.66 -9.97 -1.77
C ALA A 143 -10.96 -11.49 -1.66
N PHE A 144 -10.03 -12.23 -1.08
CA PHE A 144 -10.25 -13.64 -0.78
C PHE A 144 -11.40 -13.80 0.21
N GLU A 145 -12.18 -14.87 0.06
CA GLU A 145 -13.34 -15.11 0.90
C GLU A 145 -12.95 -15.23 2.38
N GLY A 146 -13.63 -14.45 3.24
CA GLY A 146 -13.36 -14.37 4.67
C GLY A 146 -12.32 -13.35 5.11
N THR A 147 -11.64 -12.64 4.17
CA THR A 147 -10.63 -11.63 4.52
C THR A 147 -11.19 -10.22 4.72
N ASP A 148 -12.41 -9.94 4.28
CA ASP A 148 -13.12 -8.68 4.54
C ASP A 148 -13.77 -8.68 5.94
N LEU A 149 -12.94 -8.87 6.97
CA LEU A 149 -13.36 -9.01 8.36
C LEU A 149 -13.83 -7.68 8.97
N TYR A 150 -13.24 -6.58 8.52
CA TYR A 150 -13.52 -5.24 9.01
C TYR A 150 -14.28 -4.39 8.00
N THR A 151 -15.13 -3.52 8.54
CA THR A 151 -15.82 -2.47 7.82
C THR A 151 -15.46 -1.12 8.44
N THR A 152 -15.77 -0.02 7.76
CA THR A 152 -15.52 1.33 8.29
C THR A 152 -16.28 1.63 9.59
N ASN A 153 -17.33 0.85 9.92
CA ASN A 153 -18.10 1.00 11.17
C ASN A 153 -17.38 0.45 12.39
N ASP A 154 -16.44 -0.48 12.20
CA ASP A 154 -15.70 -1.13 13.28
C ASP A 154 -14.65 -0.20 13.92
N PHE A 155 -14.24 0.84 13.23
CA PHE A 155 -13.19 1.75 13.69
C PHE A 155 -13.73 2.77 14.73
N PRO A 156 -12.96 3.02 15.81
CA PRO A 156 -13.12 4.20 16.64
C PRO A 156 -12.70 5.48 15.86
N GLU A 157 -12.67 6.63 16.55
CA GLU A 157 -11.96 7.80 16.03
C GLU A 157 -10.47 7.48 15.83
N LEU A 158 -9.92 7.90 14.69
CA LEU A 158 -8.52 7.68 14.30
C LEU A 158 -7.75 9.00 14.47
N ASP A 159 -6.62 8.94 15.16
CA ASP A 159 -5.73 10.10 15.23
C ASP A 159 -5.07 10.34 13.87
N TYR A 160 -4.64 9.27 13.19
CA TYR A 160 -4.00 9.35 11.88
C TYR A 160 -4.51 8.27 10.91
N LEU A 161 -4.78 8.69 9.69
CA LEU A 161 -4.88 7.83 8.52
C LEU A 161 -3.60 8.03 7.70
N ILE A 162 -2.84 6.98 7.49
CA ILE A 162 -1.61 7.02 6.66
C ILE A 162 -1.90 6.35 5.33
N ILE A 163 -1.58 7.05 4.24
CA ILE A 163 -1.65 6.52 2.87
C ILE A 163 -0.25 6.58 2.28
N THR A 164 0.32 5.43 1.99
CA THR A 164 1.70 5.30 1.49
C THR A 164 1.83 5.75 0.04
N HIS A 165 0.87 5.39 -0.79
CA HIS A 165 0.78 5.81 -2.19
C HIS A 165 -0.65 5.60 -2.74
N ASP A 166 -0.88 6.00 -3.98
CA ASP A 166 -2.23 6.10 -4.54
C ASP A 166 -2.72 4.88 -5.33
N HIS A 167 -2.03 3.72 -5.27
CA HIS A 167 -2.52 2.49 -5.91
C HIS A 167 -3.86 2.02 -5.33
N TRP A 168 -4.59 1.23 -6.10
CA TRP A 168 -5.95 0.78 -5.78
C TRP A 168 -6.02 -0.13 -4.56
N ASP A 169 -4.97 -0.84 -4.27
CA ASP A 169 -4.80 -1.75 -3.14
C ASP A 169 -4.24 -1.08 -1.86
N HIS A 170 -4.03 0.25 -1.91
CA HIS A 170 -3.61 1.09 -0.77
C HIS A 170 -4.56 2.26 -0.51
N LEU A 171 -5.09 2.88 -1.56
CA LEU A 171 -6.01 4.01 -1.47
C LEU A 171 -7.38 3.64 -2.06
N ASP A 172 -8.25 3.08 -1.24
CA ASP A 172 -9.61 2.70 -1.62
C ASP A 172 -10.59 3.87 -1.40
N TYR A 173 -11.12 4.40 -2.50
CA TYR A 173 -12.05 5.53 -2.52
C TYR A 173 -13.26 5.33 -1.61
N GLU A 174 -13.94 4.17 -1.70
CA GLU A 174 -15.14 3.90 -0.92
C GLU A 174 -14.85 3.80 0.57
N THR A 175 -13.70 3.22 0.92
CA THR A 175 -13.25 3.10 2.30
C THR A 175 -12.89 4.45 2.89
N VAL A 176 -11.99 5.21 2.25
CA VAL A 176 -11.54 6.49 2.81
C VAL A 176 -12.67 7.51 2.88
N LYS A 177 -13.58 7.53 1.92
CA LYS A 177 -14.77 8.37 1.94
C LYS A 177 -15.66 8.12 3.17
N LYS A 178 -15.88 6.84 3.51
CA LYS A 178 -16.67 6.45 4.69
C LYS A 178 -15.93 6.70 6.00
N LEU A 179 -14.60 6.58 6.02
CA LEU A 179 -13.77 6.83 7.21
C LEU A 179 -13.61 8.32 7.51
N ARG A 180 -13.78 9.21 6.54
CA ARG A 180 -13.55 10.67 6.67
C ARG A 180 -14.09 11.29 7.96
N PRO A 181 -15.33 11.01 8.45
CA PRO A 181 -15.84 11.60 9.69
C PRO A 181 -15.08 11.19 10.94
N LYS A 182 -14.36 10.05 10.89
CA LYS A 182 -13.64 9.46 12.04
C LYS A 182 -12.15 9.83 12.05
N VAL A 183 -11.62 10.46 10.99
CA VAL A 183 -10.20 10.75 10.84
C VAL A 183 -9.91 12.18 11.31
N LYS A 184 -8.99 12.33 12.27
CA LYS A 184 -8.49 13.63 12.72
C LYS A 184 -7.50 14.22 11.75
N HIS A 185 -6.49 13.43 11.34
CA HIS A 185 -5.46 13.85 10.40
C HIS A 185 -5.15 12.75 9.40
N VAL A 186 -4.79 13.14 8.18
CA VAL A 186 -4.23 12.24 7.16
C VAL A 186 -2.76 12.57 6.96
N ILE A 187 -1.91 11.53 6.82
CA ILE A 187 -0.50 11.65 6.48
C ILE A 187 -0.30 10.94 5.14
N THR A 188 0.31 11.62 4.17
CA THR A 188 0.54 11.03 2.85
C THR A 188 1.70 11.67 2.11
N GLY A 189 2.14 11.03 1.03
CA GLY A 189 3.14 11.57 0.12
C GLY A 189 2.60 12.69 -0.76
N LEU A 190 3.51 13.55 -1.22
CA LEU A 190 3.22 14.72 -2.07
C LEU A 190 2.50 14.29 -3.36
N GLY A 191 1.36 14.91 -3.64
CA GLY A 191 0.49 14.66 -4.79
C GLY A 191 -0.78 13.85 -4.45
N THR A 192 -0.73 12.95 -3.47
CA THR A 192 -1.87 12.10 -3.09
C THR A 192 -3.00 12.90 -2.44
N ALA A 193 -2.69 13.98 -1.75
CA ALA A 193 -3.70 14.82 -1.09
C ALA A 193 -4.72 15.42 -2.08
N GLU A 194 -4.39 15.61 -3.35
CA GLU A 194 -5.35 16.07 -4.36
C GLU A 194 -6.54 15.13 -4.52
N HIS A 195 -6.32 13.81 -4.43
CA HIS A 195 -7.40 12.82 -4.44
C HIS A 195 -8.29 12.98 -3.20
N LEU A 196 -7.69 13.08 -2.03
CA LEU A 196 -8.40 13.18 -0.76
C LEU A 196 -9.24 14.47 -0.67
N GLU A 197 -8.71 15.60 -1.10
CA GLU A 197 -9.44 16.86 -1.16
C GLU A 197 -10.59 16.81 -2.18
N PHE A 198 -10.36 16.20 -3.34
CA PHE A 198 -11.42 15.95 -4.32
C PHE A 198 -12.54 15.06 -3.73
N TRP A 199 -12.21 14.20 -2.77
CA TRP A 199 -13.18 13.38 -2.03
C TRP A 199 -13.67 14.05 -0.74
N ASN A 200 -13.52 15.39 -0.64
CA ASN A 200 -13.99 16.26 0.42
C ASN A 200 -13.31 16.07 1.79
N TYR A 201 -12.06 15.61 1.85
CA TYR A 201 -11.26 15.78 3.05
C TYR A 201 -10.90 17.26 3.23
N ASP A 202 -10.89 17.73 4.47
CA ASP A 202 -10.45 19.08 4.82
C ASP A 202 -8.93 19.21 4.60
N PRO A 203 -8.46 20.12 3.72
CA PRO A 203 -7.04 20.31 3.48
C PRO A 203 -6.22 20.60 4.74
N LYS A 204 -6.82 21.25 5.75
CA LYS A 204 -6.18 21.57 7.03
C LYS A 204 -5.87 20.33 7.88
N LYS A 205 -6.50 19.21 7.57
CA LYS A 205 -6.29 17.93 8.24
C LYS A 205 -5.28 17.03 7.51
N ILE A 206 -4.77 17.44 6.35
CA ILE A 206 -3.86 16.65 5.54
C ILE A 206 -2.43 17.15 5.74
N ILE A 207 -1.58 16.24 6.20
CA ILE A 207 -0.13 16.40 6.31
C ILE A 207 0.48 15.73 5.09
N GLU A 208 0.85 16.51 4.10
CA GLU A 208 1.40 16.03 2.84
C GLU A 208 2.90 16.33 2.78
N LEU A 209 3.72 15.30 2.61
CA LEU A 209 5.18 15.37 2.71
C LEU A 209 5.86 14.87 1.43
N ASP A 210 6.92 15.54 1.02
CA ASP A 210 7.88 15.02 0.04
C ASP A 210 8.94 14.14 0.74
N TRP A 211 9.70 13.34 0.00
CA TRP A 211 10.77 12.54 0.58
C TRP A 211 11.75 13.43 1.35
N LYS A 212 12.16 12.93 2.52
CA LYS A 212 13.04 13.59 3.51
C LYS A 212 12.41 14.77 4.25
N GLU A 213 11.17 15.11 3.96
CA GLU A 213 10.40 16.04 4.79
C GLU A 213 9.87 15.37 6.05
N SER A 214 9.50 16.17 7.03
CA SER A 214 8.93 15.69 8.29
C SER A 214 7.90 16.66 8.84
N ALA A 215 7.01 16.15 9.70
CA ALA A 215 6.06 16.98 10.43
C ALA A 215 6.09 16.64 11.93
N ASP A 216 6.05 17.68 12.76
CA ASP A 216 5.81 17.55 14.19
C ASP A 216 4.32 17.38 14.45
N LEU A 217 3.97 16.26 15.07
CA LEU A 217 2.59 15.89 15.39
C LEU A 217 2.20 16.29 16.81
N ARG A 218 3.05 17.07 17.48
CA ARG A 218 2.96 17.51 18.87
C ARG A 218 3.15 16.40 19.91
N SER A 219 3.31 16.78 21.17
CA SER A 219 3.46 15.85 22.31
C SER A 219 4.55 14.81 22.14
N GLY A 220 5.64 15.14 21.43
CA GLY A 220 6.76 14.24 21.18
C GLY A 220 6.56 13.25 20.02
N PHE A 221 5.42 13.32 19.30
CA PHE A 221 5.20 12.52 18.10
C PHE A 221 5.71 13.25 16.85
N LYS A 222 6.35 12.52 15.97
CA LYS A 222 6.89 13.04 14.72
C LYS A 222 6.76 12.01 13.60
N VAL A 223 6.54 12.49 12.38
CA VAL A 223 6.55 11.65 11.18
C VAL A 223 7.56 12.18 10.19
N TYR A 224 8.27 11.27 9.54
CA TYR A 224 9.20 11.55 8.46
C TYR A 224 8.76 10.77 7.23
N CYS A 225 8.79 11.41 6.08
CA CYS A 225 8.53 10.77 4.79
C CYS A 225 9.87 10.33 4.17
N GLU A 226 10.00 9.04 3.91
CA GLU A 226 11.21 8.45 3.37
C GLU A 226 10.94 7.77 2.03
N PRO A 227 11.95 7.66 1.16
CA PRO A 227 11.77 7.05 -0.16
C PRO A 227 11.53 5.55 -0.07
N THR A 228 10.77 5.05 -1.04
CA THR A 228 10.69 3.64 -1.40
C THR A 228 11.00 3.47 -2.89
N ARG A 229 11.16 2.24 -3.34
CA ARG A 229 11.45 1.90 -4.75
C ARG A 229 10.21 1.30 -5.40
N HIS A 230 9.32 2.16 -5.91
CA HIS A 230 8.04 1.75 -6.45
C HIS A 230 7.56 2.72 -7.55
N PHE A 231 6.26 2.91 -7.70
CA PHE A 231 5.62 3.85 -8.61
C PHE A 231 4.23 4.23 -8.08
N SER A 232 3.57 5.19 -8.73
CA SER A 232 2.22 5.63 -8.37
C SER A 232 1.29 5.72 -9.59
N GLY A 233 -0.01 5.77 -9.35
CA GLY A 233 -0.99 6.09 -10.39
C GLY A 233 -2.32 5.35 -10.28
N ARG A 234 -3.39 6.10 -10.54
CA ARG A 234 -4.79 5.60 -10.55
C ARG A 234 -5.43 5.65 -11.93
N GLY A 235 -4.73 6.16 -12.93
CA GLY A 235 -5.27 6.37 -14.28
C GLY A 235 -4.22 6.25 -15.37
N LEU A 236 -4.45 6.93 -16.48
CA LEU A 236 -3.55 6.86 -17.64
C LEU A 236 -2.22 7.57 -17.41
N LYS A 237 -2.21 8.62 -16.57
CA LYS A 237 -1.00 9.36 -16.23
C LYS A 237 -0.47 8.86 -14.90
N ARG A 238 0.71 8.23 -14.92
CA ARG A 238 1.39 7.67 -13.76
C ARG A 238 2.35 8.66 -13.13
N ASP A 239 2.81 8.35 -11.93
CA ASP A 239 3.90 9.02 -11.22
C ASP A 239 3.65 10.52 -11.02
N GLN A 240 2.40 10.89 -10.73
CA GLN A 240 2.00 12.26 -10.43
C GLN A 240 1.91 12.54 -8.93
N ALA A 241 1.97 11.50 -8.11
CA ALA A 241 2.12 11.54 -6.67
C ALA A 241 3.34 10.71 -6.27
N ILE A 242 3.93 11.02 -5.14
CA ILE A 242 5.08 10.29 -4.62
C ILE A 242 4.61 9.03 -3.88
N TRP A 243 5.35 7.94 -3.99
CA TRP A 243 5.22 6.72 -3.18
C TRP A 243 6.21 6.81 -2.02
N ALA A 244 5.79 6.43 -0.83
CA ALA A 244 6.57 6.72 0.36
C ALA A 244 6.48 5.63 1.42
N SER A 245 7.54 5.54 2.21
CA SER A 245 7.51 4.97 3.55
C SER A 245 7.46 6.09 4.59
N PHE A 246 7.07 5.75 5.80
CA PHE A 246 7.04 6.69 6.89
C PHE A 246 7.78 6.17 8.11
N VAL A 247 8.60 7.02 8.70
CA VAL A 247 9.13 6.78 10.05
C VAL A 247 8.21 7.49 11.03
N PHE A 248 7.50 6.73 11.85
CA PHE A 248 6.63 7.25 12.89
C PHE A 248 7.37 7.14 14.24
N GLU A 249 7.70 8.29 14.78
CA GLU A 249 8.43 8.41 16.05
C GLU A 249 7.49 8.89 17.14
N THR A 250 7.52 8.19 18.26
CA THR A 250 6.79 8.52 19.49
C THR A 250 7.80 8.82 20.60
N PRO A 251 7.37 9.29 21.78
CA PRO A 251 8.28 9.42 22.92
C PRO A 251 9.01 8.14 23.30
N ASN A 252 8.44 6.96 23.04
CA ASN A 252 8.96 5.69 23.51
C ASN A 252 9.43 4.74 22.41
N GLN A 253 9.00 4.93 21.18
CA GLN A 253 9.19 3.95 20.10
C GLN A 253 9.42 4.63 18.74
N ARG A 254 10.03 3.86 17.83
CA ARG A 254 10.16 4.23 16.43
C ARG A 254 9.72 3.08 15.55
N VAL A 255 8.72 3.33 14.71
CA VAL A 255 8.13 2.35 13.78
C VAL A 255 8.40 2.76 12.35
N TYR A 256 8.86 1.82 11.53
CA TYR A 256 8.97 1.98 10.08
C TYR A 256 7.73 1.41 9.40
N ILE A 257 7.00 2.27 8.70
CA ILE A 257 5.81 1.96 7.90
C ILE A 257 6.28 1.91 6.45
N GLY A 258 6.49 0.71 5.90
CA GLY A 258 7.25 0.51 4.66
C GLY A 258 6.55 0.99 3.40
N GLY A 259 5.26 0.77 3.24
CA GLY A 259 4.60 0.82 1.93
C GLY A 259 5.16 -0.22 0.97
N ASP A 260 4.89 -0.07 -0.33
CA ASP A 260 5.44 -0.94 -1.36
C ASP A 260 6.83 -0.49 -1.78
N SER A 261 7.72 -1.45 -1.94
CA SER A 261 9.11 -1.18 -2.34
C SER A 261 9.84 -2.42 -2.82
N GLY A 262 10.50 -2.37 -3.95
CA GLY A 262 11.61 -3.27 -4.23
C GLY A 262 12.79 -2.98 -3.29
N TYR A 263 13.62 -4.00 -3.05
CA TYR A 263 14.83 -3.86 -2.24
C TYR A 263 15.86 -2.95 -2.94
N ASP A 264 16.44 -2.01 -2.17
CA ASP A 264 17.50 -1.12 -2.63
C ASP A 264 18.25 -0.50 -1.42
N ASP A 265 19.27 0.28 -1.67
CA ASP A 265 20.16 0.91 -0.68
C ASP A 265 19.46 1.94 0.23
N HIS A 266 18.24 2.36 -0.09
CA HIS A 266 17.47 3.28 0.73
C HIS A 266 17.18 2.71 2.13
N PHE A 267 16.95 1.39 2.28
CA PHE A 267 16.74 0.76 3.59
C PHE A 267 17.95 0.96 4.50
N LYS A 268 19.16 0.73 3.96
CA LYS A 268 20.40 0.94 4.69
C LYS A 268 20.60 2.41 5.08
N LYS A 269 20.38 3.34 4.16
CA LYS A 269 20.49 4.78 4.41
C LYS A 269 19.52 5.25 5.50
N ILE A 270 18.29 4.71 5.51
CA ILE A 270 17.27 4.98 6.53
C ILE A 270 17.73 4.39 7.89
N GLY A 271 18.22 3.16 7.93
CA GLY A 271 18.76 2.55 9.14
C GLY A 271 19.94 3.32 9.73
N GLU A 272 20.87 3.76 8.90
CA GLU A 272 21.99 4.63 9.31
C GLU A 272 21.50 5.99 9.88
N LYS A 273 20.48 6.59 9.26
CA LYS A 273 19.90 7.88 9.69
C LYS A 273 19.19 7.78 11.04
N TYR A 274 18.35 6.76 11.22
CA TYR A 274 17.49 6.61 12.40
C TYR A 274 18.08 5.65 13.46
N ARG A 275 19.15 4.94 13.16
CA ARG A 275 19.91 4.01 14.00
C ARG A 275 19.20 2.69 14.31
N SER A 276 17.94 2.71 14.75
CA SER A 276 17.17 1.49 15.02
C SER A 276 15.67 1.76 14.99
N PHE A 277 14.92 0.68 14.73
CA PHE A 277 13.47 0.66 14.80
C PHE A 277 13.00 -0.43 15.76
N ASP A 278 11.96 -0.14 16.54
CA ASP A 278 11.34 -1.13 17.41
C ASP A 278 10.49 -2.11 16.61
N LEU A 279 9.94 -1.63 15.48
CA LEU A 279 9.15 -2.41 14.55
C LEU A 279 9.35 -1.89 13.12
N ALA A 280 9.58 -2.80 12.18
CA ALA A 280 9.42 -2.55 10.75
C ALA A 280 8.19 -3.30 10.22
N ILE A 281 7.35 -2.61 9.45
CA ILE A 281 6.21 -3.20 8.75
C ILE A 281 6.55 -3.12 7.27
N LEU A 282 6.80 -4.27 6.64
CA LEU A 282 7.33 -4.33 5.28
C LEU A 282 6.43 -5.18 4.38
N GLU A 283 6.40 -4.85 3.10
CA GLU A 283 5.75 -5.70 2.11
C GLU A 283 6.40 -7.09 2.07
N ASN A 284 5.59 -8.10 1.77
CA ASN A 284 6.01 -9.49 1.64
C ASN A 284 5.05 -10.23 0.70
N GLY A 285 4.92 -9.76 -0.53
CA GLY A 285 4.02 -10.40 -1.48
C GLY A 285 3.92 -9.64 -2.80
N GLN A 286 3.08 -10.15 -3.69
CA GLN A 286 2.81 -9.59 -5.03
C GLN A 286 4.06 -9.42 -5.90
N TYR A 287 5.17 -10.06 -5.50
CA TYR A 287 6.42 -10.09 -6.24
C TYR A 287 6.36 -10.99 -7.48
N ASN A 288 7.19 -10.68 -8.47
CA ASN A 288 7.44 -11.52 -9.63
C ASN A 288 8.81 -11.17 -10.22
N LYS A 289 9.48 -12.15 -10.82
CA LYS A 289 10.74 -11.91 -11.55
C LYS A 289 10.59 -10.86 -12.66
N ASP A 290 9.39 -10.74 -13.23
CA ASP A 290 9.10 -9.82 -14.33
C ASP A 290 9.04 -8.35 -13.90
N TRP A 291 8.83 -8.08 -12.58
CA TRP A 291 8.83 -6.75 -11.97
C TRP A 291 9.57 -6.69 -10.63
N ARG A 292 10.68 -7.42 -10.59
CA ARG A 292 11.54 -7.61 -9.41
C ARG A 292 12.06 -6.34 -8.74
N TYR A 293 11.99 -5.20 -9.41
CA TYR A 293 12.53 -3.95 -8.91
C TYR A 293 11.54 -3.11 -8.11
N ILE A 294 10.24 -3.41 -8.19
CA ILE A 294 9.17 -2.64 -7.56
C ILE A 294 8.50 -3.36 -6.39
N HIS A 295 8.82 -4.63 -6.19
CA HIS A 295 8.45 -5.43 -5.01
C HIS A 295 9.64 -6.28 -4.57
N MET A 296 9.78 -6.47 -3.25
CA MET A 296 10.85 -7.30 -2.68
C MET A 296 10.66 -8.77 -3.05
N MET A 297 11.70 -9.37 -3.59
CA MET A 297 11.76 -10.81 -3.82
C MET A 297 11.92 -11.56 -2.49
N PRO A 298 11.56 -12.86 -2.41
CA PRO A 298 11.71 -13.66 -1.20
C PRO A 298 13.09 -13.53 -0.56
N GLY A 299 13.12 -13.23 0.74
CA GLY A 299 14.35 -13.02 1.52
C GLY A 299 14.89 -11.58 1.49
N GLU A 300 14.46 -10.72 0.57
CA GLU A 300 14.90 -9.32 0.54
C GLU A 300 14.30 -8.49 1.67
N ASN A 301 13.13 -8.83 2.16
CA ASN A 301 12.51 -8.21 3.33
C ASN A 301 13.27 -8.47 4.65
N ILE A 302 13.95 -9.62 4.78
CA ILE A 302 14.85 -9.88 5.90
C ILE A 302 16.08 -8.98 5.82
N LYS A 303 16.69 -8.84 4.63
CA LYS A 303 17.78 -7.89 4.41
C LYS A 303 17.35 -6.45 4.70
N ALA A 304 16.14 -6.06 4.26
CA ALA A 304 15.60 -4.74 4.56
C ALA A 304 15.40 -4.51 6.07
N MET A 305 14.93 -5.53 6.81
CA MET A 305 14.87 -5.50 8.28
C MET A 305 16.25 -5.27 8.91
N GLU A 306 17.27 -5.97 8.42
CA GLU A 306 18.66 -5.83 8.90
C GLU A 306 19.23 -4.45 8.58
N ASP A 307 19.08 -3.99 7.34
CA ASP A 307 19.52 -2.67 6.88
C ASP A 307 18.86 -1.54 7.68
N LEU A 308 17.58 -1.68 8.04
CA LEU A 308 16.85 -0.77 8.92
C LEU A 308 17.30 -0.87 10.38
N ASN A 309 18.06 -1.91 10.75
CA ASN A 309 18.37 -2.23 12.15
C ASN A 309 17.09 -2.34 13.00
N ALA A 310 16.08 -3.04 12.47
CA ALA A 310 14.79 -3.23 13.13
C ALA A 310 14.83 -4.45 14.05
N LYS A 311 14.27 -4.29 15.27
CA LYS A 311 14.20 -5.37 16.26
C LYS A 311 13.17 -6.43 15.89
N ARG A 312 12.09 -6.01 15.22
CA ARG A 312 10.95 -6.85 14.85
C ARG A 312 10.46 -6.52 13.46
N LEU A 313 9.93 -7.52 12.76
CA LEU A 313 9.33 -7.39 11.44
C LEU A 313 7.90 -7.94 11.46
N ILE A 314 6.96 -7.18 10.91
CA ILE A 314 5.64 -7.68 10.51
C ILE A 314 5.54 -7.62 8.99
N PRO A 315 5.44 -8.77 8.31
CA PRO A 315 5.24 -8.85 6.88
C PRO A 315 3.77 -8.60 6.52
N VAL A 316 3.52 -7.71 5.54
CA VAL A 316 2.20 -7.36 5.02
C VAL A 316 2.15 -7.52 3.49
N HIS A 317 1.17 -6.97 2.80
CA HIS A 317 1.01 -6.96 1.34
C HIS A 317 0.75 -8.34 0.72
N ASN A 318 0.05 -9.19 1.44
CA ASN A 318 -0.33 -10.53 0.99
C ASN A 318 -1.69 -10.97 1.56
N SER A 319 -2.12 -12.18 1.23
CA SER A 319 -3.23 -12.91 1.86
C SER A 319 -4.63 -12.27 1.78
N LYS A 320 -4.85 -11.29 0.90
CA LYS A 320 -6.17 -10.70 0.66
C LYS A 320 -6.52 -10.55 -0.80
N PHE A 321 -5.57 -10.20 -1.65
CA PHE A 321 -5.75 -10.02 -3.09
C PHE A 321 -4.71 -10.83 -3.86
N ALA A 322 -5.08 -11.24 -5.07
CA ALA A 322 -4.16 -11.90 -6.00
C ALA A 322 -3.76 -10.93 -7.11
N LEU A 323 -2.73 -10.14 -6.89
CA LEU A 323 -2.20 -9.14 -7.83
C LEU A 323 -0.94 -9.64 -8.58
N ALA A 324 -0.32 -10.73 -8.08
CA ALA A 324 0.78 -11.44 -8.75
C ALA A 324 0.39 -12.88 -9.10
N THR A 325 1.37 -13.69 -9.49
CA THR A 325 1.15 -15.06 -10.00
C THR A 325 1.64 -16.15 -9.04
N HIS A 326 2.24 -15.79 -7.90
CA HIS A 326 2.68 -16.75 -6.89
C HIS A 326 1.47 -17.37 -6.13
N PRO A 327 1.62 -18.56 -5.53
CA PRO A 327 0.65 -19.13 -4.60
C PRO A 327 0.36 -18.17 -3.44
N TRP A 328 -0.89 -18.13 -2.95
CA TRP A 328 -1.27 -17.17 -1.91
C TRP A 328 -0.51 -17.34 -0.58
N LYS A 329 -0.08 -18.57 -0.25
CA LYS A 329 0.70 -18.89 0.96
C LYS A 329 2.20 -18.63 0.82
N GLU A 330 2.71 -18.62 -0.40
CA GLU A 330 4.15 -18.56 -0.67
C GLU A 330 4.87 -17.43 0.08
N PRO A 331 4.31 -16.20 0.18
CA PRO A 331 4.98 -15.14 0.93
C PRO A 331 5.29 -15.50 2.39
N HIS A 332 4.35 -16.15 3.08
CA HIS A 332 4.55 -16.59 4.46
C HIS A 332 5.55 -17.75 4.57
N GLU A 333 5.44 -18.73 3.68
CA GLU A 333 6.34 -19.88 3.64
C GLU A 333 7.78 -19.42 3.37
N LYS A 334 7.96 -18.52 2.40
CA LYS A 334 9.28 -18.03 2.00
C LYS A 334 9.94 -17.14 3.05
N ILE A 335 9.22 -16.24 3.70
CA ILE A 335 9.86 -15.41 4.73
C ILE A 335 10.37 -16.24 5.89
N MET A 336 9.67 -17.31 6.26
CA MET A 336 10.11 -18.21 7.31
C MET A 336 11.26 -19.13 6.85
N GLU A 337 11.23 -19.60 5.59
CA GLU A 337 12.34 -20.36 4.98
C GLU A 337 13.64 -19.56 4.96
N PHE A 338 13.58 -18.27 4.62
CA PHE A 338 14.74 -17.39 4.55
C PHE A 338 15.18 -16.86 5.93
N ASN A 339 14.38 -17.01 6.98
CA ASN A 339 14.71 -16.56 8.34
C ASN A 339 15.64 -17.55 9.07
N ILE A 340 16.77 -17.87 8.48
CA ILE A 340 17.75 -18.84 9.02
C ILE A 340 18.40 -18.38 10.33
N GLU A 341 18.44 -17.07 10.59
CA GLU A 341 19.02 -16.47 11.80
C GLU A 341 18.01 -16.28 12.93
N ASN A 342 16.80 -16.83 12.78
CA ASN A 342 15.70 -16.70 13.75
C ASN A 342 15.42 -15.25 14.19
N LYS A 343 15.43 -14.32 13.25
CA LYS A 343 15.00 -12.92 13.49
C LYS A 343 13.55 -12.90 14.02
N ARG A 344 13.22 -11.90 14.79
CA ARG A 344 11.87 -11.74 15.35
C ARG A 344 10.90 -11.28 14.26
N ILE A 345 10.27 -12.24 13.59
CA ILE A 345 9.24 -12.04 12.59
C ILE A 345 7.89 -12.42 13.20
N LEU A 346 6.94 -11.49 13.18
CA LEU A 346 5.59 -11.67 13.70
C LEU A 346 4.64 -11.85 12.53
N THR A 347 3.96 -13.01 12.47
CA THR A 347 3.03 -13.36 11.39
C THR A 347 1.61 -13.55 11.94
N PRO A 348 0.97 -12.48 12.46
CA PRO A 348 -0.37 -12.59 13.03
C PRO A 348 -1.40 -12.95 11.95
N LYS A 349 -2.48 -13.61 12.38
CA LYS A 349 -3.67 -13.81 11.55
C LYS A 349 -4.40 -12.48 11.32
N ILE A 350 -5.17 -12.41 10.25
CA ILE A 350 -6.05 -11.26 10.01
C ILE A 350 -7.02 -11.12 11.19
N GLY A 351 -7.05 -9.92 11.80
CA GLY A 351 -7.89 -9.62 12.94
C GLY A 351 -7.32 -9.95 14.31
N GLU A 352 -6.19 -10.65 14.38
CA GLU A 352 -5.55 -11.03 15.64
C GLU A 352 -4.95 -9.82 16.35
N LYS A 353 -5.23 -9.71 17.66
CA LYS A 353 -4.60 -8.70 18.52
C LYS A 353 -3.16 -9.09 18.79
N THR A 354 -2.23 -8.31 18.25
CA THR A 354 -0.80 -8.56 18.33
C THR A 354 -0.13 -7.54 19.22
N ASN A 355 0.35 -7.95 20.37
CA ASN A 355 1.23 -7.14 21.21
C ASN A 355 2.66 -7.27 20.69
N TYR A 356 3.03 -6.43 19.73
CA TYR A 356 4.30 -6.55 19.02
C TYR A 356 5.54 -6.25 19.89
N LEU A 357 5.37 -5.70 21.09
CA LEU A 357 6.48 -5.47 22.04
C LEU A 357 6.70 -6.66 22.98
N ASN A 358 5.76 -7.59 23.07
CA ASN A 358 5.88 -8.78 23.91
C ASN A 358 6.69 -9.86 23.17
N ASP A 359 7.90 -10.13 23.64
CA ASP A 359 8.78 -11.12 23.02
C ASP A 359 8.42 -12.57 23.40
N ASP A 360 7.55 -12.78 24.39
CA ASP A 360 7.09 -14.11 24.82
C ASP A 360 5.92 -14.63 24.00
N GLU A 361 5.23 -13.76 23.26
CA GLU A 361 4.10 -14.17 22.41
C GLU A 361 4.62 -14.75 21.09
N ASN A 362 4.13 -15.94 20.77
CA ASN A 362 4.31 -16.57 19.45
C ASN A 362 3.01 -16.46 18.66
N TYR A 363 3.12 -16.05 17.42
CA TYR A 363 1.98 -16.00 16.49
C TYR A 363 2.08 -17.21 15.58
N ASP A 364 1.06 -18.07 15.63
CA ASP A 364 1.01 -19.28 14.82
C ASP A 364 0.93 -18.91 13.33
N GLN A 365 1.72 -19.59 12.54
CA GLN A 365 1.59 -19.55 11.09
C GLN A 365 0.25 -20.15 10.69
N TRP A 366 -0.40 -19.57 9.73
CA TRP A 366 -1.70 -19.97 9.23
C TRP A 366 -1.69 -20.43 7.77
#